data_ee0dfa479d9fa0dfe2f2f26a8d12efeb
#
_entry.id   ee0dfa479d9fa0dfe2f2f26a8d12efeb
#
_cell.length_a   1.000
_cell.length_b   1.000
_cell.length_c   1.000
_cell.angle_alpha   90.00
_cell.angle_beta   90.00
_cell.angle_gamma   90.00
#
_symmetry.space_group_name_H-M   'P 1'
#
loop_
_entity.id
_entity.type
_entity.pdbx_description
1 polymer ?
#
loop_
_entity_poly.entity_id
_entity_poly.type
_entity_poly.pdbx_seq_one_letter_code
_entity_poly.pdbx_strand_id
1 'polypeptide(L)'
;MNSEQRLIIAILRNADGEEVLKALLDADFRVTRIASTGGFMRRGNATMLIGAEKNRVETAVQLIREHSAPAIDPGLKRATVFVLKVDQFEQI
;
A
#
# COMPACT_ATOMS: atom_id res chain seq x y z
N MET A 1 23.78 0.98 -1.16
CA MET A 1 23.53 0.79 -0.82
C MET A 1 22.57 0.33 -0.54
N ASN A 2 21.93 0.28 -0.56
CA ASN A 2 21.04 -0.11 -0.14
C ASN A 2 20.36 -1.11 -0.77
N SER A 3 20.71 -2.15 -0.77
CA SER A 3 20.09 -3.26 -1.20
C SER A 3 18.96 -3.66 -0.38
N GLU A 4 18.57 -2.88 0.51
CA GLU A 4 17.51 -3.25 1.43
C GLU A 4 16.19 -2.59 1.08
N GLN A 5 15.95 -2.42 -0.19
CA GLN A 5 14.70 -1.83 -0.64
C GLN A 5 13.62 -2.89 -0.78
N ARG A 6 12.40 -2.50 -0.45
CA ARG A 6 11.25 -3.36 -0.59
C ARG A 6 10.16 -2.64 -1.34
N LEU A 7 9.38 -3.39 -2.08
CA LEU A 7 8.18 -2.86 -2.73
C LEU A 7 6.98 -3.45 -2.02
N ILE A 8 6.13 -2.58 -1.53
CA ILE A 8 4.90 -3.01 -0.88
C ILE A 8 3.76 -2.74 -1.85
N ILE A 9 2.98 -3.77 -2.13
CA ILE A 9 1.80 -3.63 -2.96
C ILE A 9 0.62 -3.79 -2.03
N ALA A 10 -0.16 -2.73 -1.87
CA ALA A 10 -1.29 -2.74 -0.96
C ALA A 10 -2.57 -2.58 -1.74
N ILE A 11 -3.48 -3.53 -1.61
CA ILE A 11 -4.78 -3.47 -2.25
C ILE A 11 -5.80 -3.31 -1.14
N LEU A 12 -6.49 -2.19 -1.16
CA LEU A 12 -7.41 -1.87 -0.08
C LEU A 12 -8.73 -1.37 -0.63
N ARG A 13 -9.69 -1.19 0.23
CA ARG A 13 -10.97 -0.66 -0.19
C ARG A 13 -10.80 0.77 -0.64
N ASN A 14 -11.49 1.13 -1.71
CA ASN A 14 -11.36 2.47 -2.27
C ASN A 14 -11.70 3.53 -1.24
N ALA A 15 -12.66 3.24 -0.37
CA ALA A 15 -13.06 4.20 0.64
C ALA A 15 -11.95 4.54 1.63
N ASP A 16 -10.98 3.65 1.80
CA ASP A 16 -9.87 3.88 2.70
C ASP A 16 -8.67 4.52 2.03
N GLY A 17 -8.71 4.63 0.71
CA GLY A 17 -7.53 5.01 -0.06
C GLY A 17 -6.96 6.36 0.28
N GLU A 18 -7.81 7.36 0.44
CA GLU A 18 -7.34 8.71 0.71
C GLU A 18 -6.65 8.82 2.06
N GLU A 19 -7.23 8.21 3.07
CA GLU A 19 -6.64 8.28 4.39
C GLU A 19 -5.35 7.53 4.49
N VAL A 20 -5.30 6.35 3.88
CA VAL A 20 -4.07 5.57 3.89
C VAL A 20 -2.98 6.28 3.11
N LEU A 21 -3.32 6.84 1.95
CA LEU A 21 -2.35 7.56 1.16
C LEU A 21 -1.79 8.74 1.94
N LYS A 22 -2.65 9.50 2.57
CA LYS A 22 -2.20 10.66 3.33
C LYS A 22 -1.28 10.25 4.48
N ALA A 23 -1.63 9.18 5.18
CA ALA A 23 -0.82 8.73 6.29
C ALA A 23 0.56 8.30 5.83
N LEU A 24 0.64 7.61 4.70
CA LEU A 24 1.92 7.17 4.20
C LEU A 24 2.77 8.34 3.71
N LEU A 25 2.16 9.28 3.02
CA LEU A 25 2.89 10.45 2.56
C LEU A 25 3.38 11.29 3.73
N ASP A 26 2.55 11.44 4.75
CA ASP A 26 2.95 12.22 5.93
C ASP A 26 4.13 11.56 6.65
N ALA A 27 4.29 10.27 6.50
CA ALA A 27 5.41 9.55 7.11
C ALA A 27 6.60 9.43 6.15
N ASP A 28 6.57 10.17 5.06
CA ASP A 28 7.66 10.23 4.09
C ASP A 28 7.88 8.97 3.29
N PHE A 29 6.84 8.20 3.07
CA PHE A 29 6.95 7.07 2.15
C PHE A 29 6.66 7.54 0.73
N ARG A 30 7.27 6.86 -0.22
CA ARG A 30 6.97 7.10 -1.62
C ARG A 30 5.81 6.19 -2.01
N VAL A 31 4.75 6.78 -2.52
CA VAL A 31 3.54 6.04 -2.83
C VAL A 31 3.06 6.41 -4.22
N THR A 32 2.77 5.39 -5.01
CA THR A 32 2.13 5.56 -6.30
C THR A 32 0.78 4.87 -6.22
N ARG A 33 -0.29 5.62 -6.45
CA ARG A 33 -1.61 5.05 -6.46
C ARG A 33 -1.96 4.70 -7.89
N ILE A 34 -2.39 3.47 -8.10
CA ILE A 34 -2.74 3.01 -9.43
C ILE A 34 -4.25 3.17 -9.61
N ALA A 35 -4.62 3.93 -10.62
CA ALA A 35 -6.04 4.13 -10.90
C ALA A 35 -6.60 2.87 -11.52
N SER A 36 -7.80 2.54 -11.12
CA SER A 36 -8.46 1.38 -11.63
C SER A 36 -9.32 1.79 -12.80
N THR A 37 -9.02 1.31 -13.98
CA THR A 37 -9.82 1.67 -15.12
C THR A 37 -10.35 0.46 -15.83
N GLY A 38 -10.30 -0.62 -15.44
CA GLY A 38 -10.84 -1.76 -16.13
C GLY A 38 -11.91 -2.37 -15.32
N GLY A 39 -12.46 -3.39 -15.85
CA GLY A 39 -13.55 -4.02 -15.21
C GLY A 39 -13.19 -4.76 -13.99
N PHE A 40 -12.04 -5.37 -13.93
CA PHE A 40 -11.85 -6.26 -12.83
C PHE A 40 -11.35 -5.62 -11.55
N MET A 41 -10.89 -4.42 -11.62
CA MET A 41 -10.50 -3.75 -10.39
C MET A 41 -11.59 -2.83 -9.87
N ARG A 42 -12.77 -2.90 -10.41
CA ARG A 42 -13.80 -2.00 -9.97
C ARG A 42 -14.33 -2.44 -8.64
N ARG A 43 -15.32 -1.86 -8.19
CA ARG A 43 -15.93 -2.14 -6.99
C ARG A 43 -15.16 -1.74 -5.85
N GLY A 44 -14.49 -0.71 -5.90
CA GLY A 44 -14.01 -0.09 -4.74
C GLY A 44 -12.69 -0.55 -4.22
N ASN A 45 -11.84 -1.03 -5.05
CA ASN A 45 -10.49 -1.36 -4.63
C ASN A 45 -9.51 -0.31 -5.13
N ALA A 46 -8.53 -0.01 -4.33
CA ALA A 46 -7.44 0.87 -4.69
C ALA A 46 -6.14 0.12 -4.50
N THR A 47 -5.21 0.31 -5.41
CA THR A 47 -3.92 -0.35 -5.33
C THR A 47 -2.85 0.72 -5.18
N MET A 48 -1.95 0.52 -4.24
CA MET A 48 -0.85 1.44 -4.01
C MET A 48 0.46 0.71 -4.05
N LEU A 49 1.44 1.33 -4.68
CA LEU A 49 2.80 0.81 -4.69
C LEU A 49 3.61 1.70 -3.77
N ILE A 50 4.25 1.11 -2.79
CA ILE A 50 4.97 1.85 -1.77
C ILE A 50 6.41 1.38 -1.75
N GLY A 51 7.34 2.31 -1.95
CA GLY A 51 8.76 1.99 -1.83
C GLY A 51 9.20 2.23 -0.41
N ALA A 52 9.92 1.29 0.16
CA ALA A 52 10.36 1.42 1.54
C ALA A 52 11.64 0.66 1.78
N GLU A 53 12.44 1.15 2.71
CA GLU A 53 13.56 0.38 3.17
C GLU A 53 13.07 -0.73 4.05
N LYS A 54 13.84 -1.79 4.09
CA LYS A 54 13.45 -2.98 4.83
C LYS A 54 13.04 -2.66 6.26
N ASN A 55 13.78 -1.79 6.91
CA ASN A 55 13.53 -1.51 8.31
C ASN A 55 12.31 -0.60 8.52
N ARG A 56 11.67 -0.13 7.45
CA ARG A 56 10.47 0.68 7.57
C ARG A 56 9.21 -0.03 7.09
N VAL A 57 9.35 -1.28 6.65
CA VAL A 57 8.20 -2.02 6.14
C VAL A 57 7.12 -2.17 7.20
N GLU A 58 7.53 -2.49 8.43
CA GLU A 58 6.57 -2.66 9.50
C GLU A 58 5.78 -1.37 9.77
N THR A 59 6.47 -0.24 9.71
CA THR A 59 5.80 1.03 9.91
C THR A 59 4.75 1.26 8.83
N ALA A 60 5.10 0.99 7.58
CA ALA A 60 4.15 1.18 6.49
C ALA A 60 2.94 0.26 6.63
N VAL A 61 3.18 -0.99 6.97
CA VAL A 61 2.09 -1.94 7.12
C VAL A 61 1.18 -1.54 8.28
N GLN A 62 1.78 -1.05 9.35
CA GLN A 62 0.99 -0.62 10.49
C GLN A 62 0.11 0.60 10.15
N LEU A 63 0.65 1.53 9.37
CA LEU A 63 -0.13 2.68 8.95
C LEU A 63 -1.31 2.26 8.08
N ILE A 64 -1.10 1.30 7.20
CA ILE A 64 -2.19 0.79 6.38
C ILE A 64 -3.26 0.18 7.28
N ARG A 65 -2.83 -0.59 8.26
CA ARG A 65 -3.77 -1.25 9.16
C ARG A 65 -4.57 -0.24 9.99
N GLU A 66 -3.89 0.77 10.49
CA GLU A 66 -4.53 1.73 11.37
C GLU A 66 -5.51 2.63 10.64
N HIS A 67 -5.25 2.89 9.37
CA HIS A 67 -6.09 3.81 8.62
C HIS A 67 -7.09 3.14 7.71
N SER A 68 -7.21 1.82 7.83
CA SER A 68 -8.25 1.08 7.13
C SER A 68 -9.38 0.84 8.11
N ALA A 69 -10.59 1.16 7.68
CA ALA A 69 -11.72 0.98 8.57
C ALA A 69 -11.91 -0.50 8.88
N PRO A 70 -12.41 -0.84 10.05
CA PRO A 70 -12.61 -2.24 10.39
C PRO A 70 -13.59 -2.91 9.44
N ALA A 71 -13.37 -4.18 9.17
CA ALA A 71 -14.29 -4.93 8.35
C ALA A 71 -15.56 -5.20 9.15
N ILE A 72 -16.70 -5.03 8.49
CA ILE A 72 -17.95 -5.30 9.14
C ILE A 72 -18.17 -6.79 9.25
N ASP A 73 -17.85 -7.49 8.19
CA ASP A 73 -18.00 -8.94 8.14
C ASP A 73 -16.66 -9.56 8.48
N PRO A 74 -16.56 -10.38 9.51
CA PRO A 74 -15.27 -10.95 9.89
C PRO A 74 -14.59 -11.74 8.79
N GLY A 75 -15.34 -12.20 7.80
CA GLY A 75 -14.74 -12.94 6.71
C GLY A 75 -14.11 -12.07 5.66
N LEU A 76 -14.32 -10.75 5.70
CA LEU A 76 -13.79 -9.87 4.69
C LEU A 76 -12.48 -9.25 5.16
N LYS A 77 -11.58 -9.09 4.21
CA LYS A 77 -10.30 -8.47 4.50
C LYS A 77 -10.36 -6.99 4.25
N ARG A 78 -9.67 -6.23 5.08
CA ARG A 78 -9.61 -4.79 4.91
C ARG A 78 -8.57 -4.42 3.87
N ALA A 79 -7.51 -5.19 3.77
CA ALA A 79 -6.42 -4.90 2.86
C ALA A 79 -5.63 -6.16 2.61
N THR A 80 -5.02 -6.23 1.46
CA THR A 80 -4.09 -7.30 1.13
C THR A 80 -2.75 -6.64 0.82
N VAL A 81 -1.70 -7.13 1.44
CA VAL A 81 -0.39 -6.50 1.31
C VAL A 81 0.63 -7.53 0.89
N PHE A 82 1.38 -7.22 -0.16
CA PHE A 82 2.50 -8.04 -0.60
C PHE A 82 3.77 -7.25 -0.38
N VAL A 83 4.82 -7.90 0.06
CA VAL A 83 6.11 -7.25 0.25
C VAL A 83 7.13 -8.01 -0.58
N LEU A 84 7.79 -7.29 -1.49
CA LEU A 84 8.72 -7.89 -2.42
C LEU A 84 10.10 -7.28 -2.27
N LYS A 85 11.12 -8.09 -2.47
CA LYS A 85 12.47 -7.59 -2.54
C LYS A 85 12.67 -6.87 -3.86
N VAL A 86 13.45 -5.82 -3.83
CA VAL A 86 13.75 -5.05 -5.03
C VAL A 86 15.23 -5.23 -5.34
N ASP A 87 15.51 -5.87 -6.46
CA ASP A 87 16.89 -6.07 -6.86
C ASP A 87 17.46 -4.84 -7.53
N GLN A 88 16.65 -4.12 -8.24
CA GLN A 88 17.12 -2.96 -8.96
C GLN A 88 16.01 -1.94 -9.07
N PHE A 89 16.35 -0.69 -8.92
CA PHE A 89 15.39 0.40 -8.98
C PHE A 89 15.97 1.49 -9.85
N GLU A 90 15.18 1.96 -10.81
CA GLU A 90 15.60 3.04 -11.68
C GLU A 90 14.49 4.03 -11.87
N GLN A 91 14.86 5.30 -11.86
CA GLN A 91 13.91 6.35 -12.11
C GLN A 91 14.42 7.14 -13.30
N ILE A 92 13.65 7.15 -14.35
CA ILE A 92 14.09 7.73 -15.62
C ILE A 92 13.50 9.11 -15.84
#